data_6395c4ee5253c62e5814b9ec4707e717
#
_entry.id   6395c4ee5253c62e5814b9ec4707e717
#
_cell.length_a   1.000
_cell.length_b   1.000
_cell.length_c   1.000
_cell.angle_alpha   90.00
_cell.angle_beta   90.00
_cell.angle_gamma   90.00
#
_symmetry.space_group_name_H-M   'P 1'
#
loop_
_entity.id
_entity.type
_entity.pdbx_description
1 polymer ?
#
loop_
_entity_poly.entity_id
_entity_poly.type
_entity_poly.pdbx_seq_one_letter_code
_entity_poly.pdbx_strand_id
1 'polypeptide(L)'
;MIKTILVPTTGSDRDNAVFASALIIARAFAAHLEFLHVRPDAASTAIAMASDGGGATMVGGLITRLEEEASRREEKAKQLFESFCQREGLALRDAPSDPQGPSAQWCREIGAEPYWVAEYGHAADLLVIGRPGKDEGVSLDTVEGALIDSGRPLLIPPAVPLTAVPETIAIAWKATPQAARALTAASPFLSMAKQIVVLIVAEDQRAPEEEADRLMAGLQWQGVPVSVRHLRPQAHSAADTLLSAAGEHAALVVMGGYGHSRLREWIFGGFTLRVLRGADVPVLMAH
;
A
#
# COMPACT_ATOMS: atom_id res chain seq x y z
N MET A 1 16.41 -1.54 6.48
CA MET A 1 16.71 -0.42 5.53
C MET A 1 15.94 -0.74 4.25
N ILE A 2 15.23 0.22 3.65
CA ILE A 2 14.47 0.02 2.41
C ILE A 2 15.43 0.20 1.23
N LYS A 3 15.59 -0.83 0.38
CA LYS A 3 16.46 -0.81 -0.81
C LYS A 3 15.70 -1.11 -2.10
N THR A 4 14.61 -1.88 -2.01
CA THR A 4 13.76 -2.22 -3.14
C THR A 4 12.31 -1.87 -2.81
N ILE A 5 11.65 -1.17 -3.72
CA ILE A 5 10.25 -0.76 -3.59
C ILE A 5 9.49 -1.24 -4.81
N LEU A 6 8.52 -2.12 -4.60
CA LEU A 6 7.61 -2.56 -5.65
C LEU A 6 6.45 -1.58 -5.81
N VAL A 7 6.19 -1.18 -7.05
CA VAL A 7 5.12 -0.24 -7.43
C VAL A 7 4.27 -0.85 -8.53
N PRO A 8 3.17 -1.53 -8.21
CA PRO A 8 2.21 -1.99 -9.20
C PRO A 8 1.62 -0.83 -9.99
N THR A 9 1.50 -1.00 -11.31
CA THR A 9 1.03 0.02 -12.24
C THR A 9 -0.19 -0.45 -13.01
N THR A 10 -1.23 0.36 -13.05
CA THR A 10 -2.51 0.02 -13.67
C THR A 10 -2.74 0.65 -15.04
N GLY A 11 -1.93 1.65 -15.41
CA GLY A 11 -2.15 2.50 -16.57
C GLY A 11 -3.23 3.55 -16.35
N SER A 12 -3.67 3.79 -15.11
CA SER A 12 -4.60 4.85 -14.78
C SER A 12 -3.86 6.17 -14.47
N ASP A 13 -4.55 7.30 -14.56
CA ASP A 13 -3.97 8.60 -14.24
C ASP A 13 -3.61 8.73 -12.75
N ARG A 14 -4.20 7.86 -11.89
CA ARG A 14 -3.89 7.76 -10.47
C ARG A 14 -2.48 7.26 -10.19
N ASP A 15 -1.89 6.52 -11.13
CA ASP A 15 -0.52 6.02 -11.00
C ASP A 15 0.49 7.16 -10.79
N ASN A 16 0.26 8.35 -11.36
CA ASN A 16 1.14 9.51 -11.18
C ASN A 16 1.32 9.89 -9.71
N ALA A 17 0.25 9.86 -8.91
CA ALA A 17 0.30 10.19 -7.48
C ALA A 17 1.05 9.09 -6.68
N VAL A 18 0.87 7.83 -7.07
CA VAL A 18 1.56 6.67 -6.47
C VAL A 18 3.05 6.73 -6.80
N PHE A 19 3.41 6.97 -8.05
CA PHE A 19 4.80 7.09 -8.52
C PHE A 19 5.54 8.22 -7.80
N ALA A 20 4.91 9.39 -7.71
CA ALA A 20 5.49 10.54 -7.01
C ALA A 20 5.72 10.25 -5.53
N SER A 21 4.76 9.61 -4.87
CA SER A 21 4.89 9.22 -3.46
C SER A 21 5.95 8.15 -3.25
N ALA A 22 6.03 7.13 -4.13
CA ALA A 22 7.06 6.10 -4.09
C ALA A 22 8.45 6.70 -4.28
N LEU A 23 8.60 7.69 -5.18
CA LEU A 23 9.87 8.37 -5.41
C LEU A 23 10.34 9.18 -4.19
N ILE A 24 9.43 9.84 -3.46
CA ILE A 24 9.78 10.53 -2.20
C ILE A 24 10.41 9.54 -1.21
N ILE A 25 9.81 8.35 -1.06
CA ILE A 25 10.35 7.30 -0.21
C ILE A 25 11.69 6.79 -0.77
N ALA A 26 11.76 6.52 -2.08
CA ALA A 26 12.97 6.04 -2.71
C ALA A 26 14.15 7.02 -2.58
N ARG A 27 13.89 8.32 -2.68
CA ARG A 27 14.92 9.37 -2.45
C ARG A 27 15.43 9.37 -1.02
N ALA A 28 14.55 9.19 -0.02
CA ALA A 28 14.93 9.16 1.39
C ALA A 28 15.83 7.97 1.76
N PHE A 29 15.65 6.84 1.09
CA PHE A 29 16.38 5.60 1.39
C PHE A 29 17.41 5.21 0.33
N ALA A 30 17.58 5.98 -0.74
CA ALA A 30 18.37 5.63 -1.93
C ALA A 30 17.96 4.23 -2.45
N ALA A 31 16.65 4.03 -2.65
CA ALA A 31 16.05 2.76 -3.02
C ALA A 31 15.81 2.65 -4.52
N HIS A 32 15.79 1.42 -5.01
CA HIS A 32 15.39 1.05 -6.37
C HIS A 32 13.88 0.87 -6.45
N LEU A 33 13.26 1.35 -7.53
CA LEU A 33 11.83 1.25 -7.80
C LEU A 33 11.58 0.23 -8.90
N GLU A 34 10.81 -0.82 -8.59
CA GLU A 34 10.35 -1.81 -9.56
C GLU A 34 8.89 -1.50 -9.92
N PHE A 35 8.68 -0.97 -11.14
CA PHE A 35 7.33 -0.68 -11.64
C PHE A 35 6.79 -1.91 -12.35
N LEU A 36 5.85 -2.60 -11.72
CA LEU A 36 5.28 -3.85 -12.20
C LEU A 36 3.93 -3.60 -12.87
N HIS A 37 3.84 -3.90 -14.18
CA HIS A 37 2.58 -3.99 -14.89
C HIS A 37 2.21 -5.46 -15.13
N VAL A 38 1.00 -5.84 -14.70
CA VAL A 38 0.47 -7.18 -14.95
C VAL A 38 -0.66 -7.07 -15.97
N ARG A 39 -0.41 -7.61 -17.16
CA ARG A 39 -1.40 -7.69 -18.22
C ARG A 39 -2.34 -8.86 -17.94
N PRO A 40 -3.67 -8.65 -17.86
CA PRO A 40 -4.61 -9.75 -17.74
C PRO A 40 -4.50 -10.73 -18.91
N ASP A 41 -4.59 -12.03 -18.64
CA ASP A 41 -4.73 -13.04 -19.69
C ASP A 41 -6.16 -13.02 -20.25
N ALA A 42 -6.31 -12.52 -21.47
CA ALA A 42 -7.60 -12.35 -22.13
C ALA A 42 -8.33 -13.68 -22.33
N ALA A 43 -7.60 -14.77 -22.62
CA ALA A 43 -8.20 -16.08 -22.84
C ALA A 43 -8.79 -16.63 -21.54
N SER A 44 -8.02 -16.62 -20.46
CA SER A 44 -8.49 -17.04 -19.12
C SER A 44 -9.67 -16.19 -18.64
N THR A 45 -9.61 -14.87 -18.85
CA THR A 45 -10.67 -13.93 -18.47
C THR A 45 -11.96 -14.21 -19.26
N ALA A 46 -11.86 -14.42 -20.57
CA ALA A 46 -13.00 -14.72 -21.42
C ALA A 46 -13.65 -16.07 -21.05
N ILE A 47 -12.85 -17.09 -20.73
CA ILE A 47 -13.36 -18.40 -20.27
C ILE A 47 -14.11 -18.26 -18.95
N ALA A 48 -13.56 -17.51 -18.00
CA ALA A 48 -14.23 -17.27 -16.71
C ALA A 48 -15.59 -16.56 -16.90
N MET A 49 -15.65 -15.53 -17.77
CA MET A 49 -16.90 -14.83 -18.10
C MET A 49 -17.91 -15.71 -18.87
N ALA A 50 -17.43 -16.63 -19.72
CA ALA A 50 -18.29 -17.51 -20.50
C ALA A 50 -18.91 -18.65 -19.66
N SER A 51 -18.25 -19.08 -18.59
CA SER A 51 -18.76 -20.10 -17.68
C SER A 51 -20.05 -19.64 -16.94
N ASP A 52 -20.27 -18.33 -16.82
CA ASP A 52 -21.45 -17.72 -16.21
C ASP A 52 -22.66 -17.55 -17.16
N GLY A 53 -22.64 -18.15 -18.39
CA GLY A 53 -23.82 -18.21 -19.26
C GLY A 53 -23.64 -17.77 -20.71
N GLY A 54 -22.42 -17.54 -21.21
CA GLY A 54 -22.14 -17.14 -22.61
C GLY A 54 -21.82 -18.33 -23.51
N GLY A 55 -22.51 -18.44 -24.65
CA GLY A 55 -22.24 -19.49 -25.64
C GLY A 55 -20.88 -19.36 -26.34
N ALA A 56 -20.26 -20.47 -26.72
CA ALA A 56 -18.92 -20.58 -27.31
C ALA A 56 -18.65 -19.66 -28.53
N THR A 57 -19.65 -19.27 -29.28
CA THR A 57 -19.54 -18.36 -30.42
C THR A 57 -19.23 -16.90 -30.10
N MET A 58 -19.51 -16.47 -28.86
CA MET A 58 -19.19 -15.10 -28.38
C MET A 58 -17.78 -14.97 -27.79
N VAL A 59 -17.14 -16.10 -27.46
CA VAL A 59 -15.83 -16.11 -26.73
C VAL A 59 -14.71 -15.53 -27.62
N GLY A 60 -14.66 -15.85 -28.90
CA GLY A 60 -13.60 -15.35 -29.79
C GLY A 60 -13.58 -13.82 -29.92
N GLY A 61 -14.75 -13.21 -30.13
CA GLY A 61 -14.86 -11.75 -30.21
C GLY A 61 -14.59 -11.04 -28.85
N LEU A 62 -14.88 -11.72 -27.73
CA LEU A 62 -14.58 -11.23 -26.40
C LEU A 62 -13.07 -11.25 -26.13
N ILE A 63 -12.37 -12.32 -26.48
CA ILE A 63 -10.91 -12.43 -26.34
C ILE A 63 -10.24 -11.27 -27.07
N THR A 64 -10.56 -11.03 -28.35
CA THR A 64 -9.95 -9.95 -29.12
C THR A 64 -10.14 -8.58 -28.46
N ARG A 65 -11.33 -8.28 -27.96
CA ARG A 65 -11.61 -7.02 -27.26
C ARG A 65 -10.82 -6.89 -25.96
N LEU A 66 -10.73 -7.97 -25.18
CA LEU A 66 -9.95 -7.99 -23.94
C LEU A 66 -8.45 -7.82 -24.21
N GLU A 67 -7.94 -8.44 -25.29
CA GLU A 67 -6.54 -8.26 -25.72
C GLU A 67 -6.24 -6.83 -26.15
N GLU A 68 -7.12 -6.21 -26.92
CA GLU A 68 -6.97 -4.81 -27.33
C GLU A 68 -7.01 -3.87 -26.14
N GLU A 69 -7.91 -4.10 -25.18
CA GLU A 69 -8.01 -3.29 -23.96
C GLU A 69 -6.76 -3.48 -23.08
N ALA A 70 -6.32 -4.72 -22.86
CA ALA A 70 -5.12 -5.02 -22.10
C ALA A 70 -3.87 -4.39 -22.74
N SER A 71 -3.75 -4.43 -24.08
CA SER A 71 -2.65 -3.80 -24.81
C SER A 71 -2.65 -2.27 -24.67
N ARG A 72 -3.81 -1.64 -24.76
CA ARG A 72 -3.94 -0.19 -24.55
C ARG A 72 -3.56 0.23 -23.12
N ARG A 73 -3.96 -0.56 -22.11
CA ARG A 73 -3.59 -0.29 -20.71
C ARG A 73 -2.09 -0.45 -20.48
N GLU A 74 -1.49 -1.51 -21.03
CA GLU A 74 -0.05 -1.75 -20.96
C GLU A 74 0.74 -0.59 -21.59
N GLU A 75 0.36 -0.18 -22.79
CA GLU A 75 1.01 0.94 -23.49
C GLU A 75 0.91 2.24 -22.68
N LYS A 76 -0.28 2.54 -22.15
CA LYS A 76 -0.48 3.72 -21.29
C LYS A 76 0.34 3.65 -20.02
N ALA A 77 0.39 2.48 -19.34
CA ALA A 77 1.19 2.28 -18.15
C ALA A 77 2.68 2.50 -18.41
N LYS A 78 3.18 1.97 -19.53
CA LYS A 78 4.57 2.14 -19.95
C LYS A 78 4.90 3.60 -20.28
N GLN A 79 4.02 4.29 -21.00
CA GLN A 79 4.18 5.72 -21.31
C GLN A 79 4.19 6.58 -20.05
N LEU A 80 3.33 6.29 -19.06
CA LEU A 80 3.33 6.97 -17.76
C LEU A 80 4.65 6.76 -17.03
N PHE A 81 5.15 5.52 -16.98
CA PHE A 81 6.44 5.18 -16.40
C PHE A 81 7.59 5.92 -17.07
N GLU A 82 7.72 5.85 -18.40
CA GLU A 82 8.79 6.48 -19.16
C GLU A 82 8.79 8.00 -19.00
N SER A 83 7.60 8.62 -19.12
CA SER A 83 7.43 10.06 -18.93
C SER A 83 7.76 10.50 -17.50
N PHE A 84 7.39 9.69 -16.51
CA PHE A 84 7.71 9.94 -15.12
C PHE A 84 9.22 9.86 -14.88
N CYS A 85 9.89 8.79 -15.32
CA CYS A 85 11.33 8.62 -15.17
C CYS A 85 12.11 9.76 -15.85
N GLN A 86 11.70 10.15 -17.05
CA GLN A 86 12.33 11.26 -17.78
C GLN A 86 12.17 12.59 -17.02
N ARG A 87 10.96 12.90 -16.58
CA ARG A 87 10.65 14.15 -15.85
C ARG A 87 11.41 14.25 -14.53
N GLU A 88 11.54 13.15 -13.80
CA GLU A 88 12.18 13.09 -12.49
C GLU A 88 13.70 12.83 -12.56
N GLY A 89 14.26 12.60 -13.75
CA GLY A 89 15.67 12.30 -13.95
C GLY A 89 16.11 10.97 -13.32
N LEU A 90 15.20 9.97 -13.28
CA LEU A 90 15.49 8.66 -12.69
C LEU A 90 16.37 7.83 -13.62
N ALA A 91 17.45 7.28 -13.08
CA ALA A 91 18.29 6.32 -13.80
C ALA A 91 17.54 5.00 -13.99
N LEU A 92 17.38 4.56 -15.23
CA LEU A 92 16.86 3.24 -15.54
C LEU A 92 17.96 2.20 -15.37
N ARG A 93 17.70 1.16 -14.58
CA ARG A 93 18.65 0.10 -14.25
C ARG A 93 17.90 -1.21 -14.06
N ASP A 94 18.44 -2.27 -14.58
CA ASP A 94 17.98 -3.67 -14.47
C ASP A 94 18.89 -4.52 -13.57
N ALA A 95 19.99 -3.93 -13.07
CA ALA A 95 20.89 -4.58 -12.13
C ALA A 95 21.48 -3.57 -11.12
N PRO A 96 21.85 -4.00 -9.92
CA PRO A 96 22.52 -3.16 -8.93
C PRO A 96 23.82 -2.61 -9.50
N SER A 97 23.96 -1.29 -9.44
CA SER A 97 25.23 -0.60 -9.68
C SER A 97 25.46 0.33 -8.49
N ASP A 98 26.69 0.79 -8.32
CA ASP A 98 27.09 1.60 -7.16
C ASP A 98 26.05 2.70 -6.87
N PRO A 99 25.34 2.65 -5.71
CA PRO A 99 24.10 3.36 -5.53
C PRO A 99 24.34 4.79 -5.06
N GLN A 100 24.31 5.71 -5.99
CA GLN A 100 24.22 7.14 -5.66
C GLN A 100 22.81 7.68 -5.96
N GLY A 101 21.79 7.17 -5.28
CA GLY A 101 20.43 7.68 -5.40
C GLY A 101 19.42 6.65 -5.92
N PRO A 102 18.15 7.06 -6.08
CA PRO A 102 17.08 6.19 -6.56
C PRO A 102 17.29 5.82 -8.03
N SER A 103 16.85 4.61 -8.38
CA SER A 103 16.81 4.13 -9.76
C SER A 103 15.48 3.41 -10.00
N ALA A 104 15.17 3.11 -11.25
CA ALA A 104 13.91 2.49 -11.62
C ALA A 104 14.10 1.39 -12.67
N GLN A 105 13.22 0.38 -12.64
CA GLN A 105 13.06 -0.56 -13.73
C GLN A 105 11.59 -0.80 -14.04
N TRP A 106 11.33 -1.22 -15.27
CA TRP A 106 10.03 -1.67 -15.73
C TRP A 106 9.98 -3.20 -15.72
N CYS A 107 8.98 -3.74 -15.03
CA CYS A 107 8.69 -5.16 -14.99
C CYS A 107 7.32 -5.42 -15.63
N ARG A 108 7.21 -6.52 -16.37
CA ARG A 108 5.97 -6.91 -17.07
C ARG A 108 5.70 -8.39 -16.90
N GLU A 109 4.46 -8.68 -16.52
CA GLU A 109 3.96 -10.04 -16.38
C GLU A 109 2.60 -10.21 -17.07
N ILE A 110 2.17 -11.47 -17.24
CA ILE A 110 0.84 -11.81 -17.79
C ILE A 110 0.15 -12.73 -16.81
N GLY A 111 -1.12 -12.45 -16.50
CA GLY A 111 -1.94 -13.30 -15.64
C GLY A 111 -2.72 -12.54 -14.58
N ALA A 112 -2.80 -13.11 -13.38
CA ALA A 112 -3.50 -12.52 -12.25
C ALA A 112 -2.61 -11.51 -11.52
N GLU A 113 -3.03 -10.24 -11.48
CA GLU A 113 -2.29 -9.17 -10.82
C GLU A 113 -2.03 -9.44 -9.33
N PRO A 114 -3.01 -9.92 -8.52
CA PRO A 114 -2.74 -10.24 -7.10
C PRO A 114 -1.60 -11.25 -6.90
N TYR A 115 -1.55 -12.27 -7.75
CA TYR A 115 -0.50 -13.30 -7.70
C TYR A 115 0.88 -12.70 -7.99
N TRP A 116 1.03 -11.98 -9.09
CA TRP A 116 2.33 -11.43 -9.48
C TRP A 116 2.81 -10.32 -8.53
N VAL A 117 1.90 -9.51 -7.99
CA VAL A 117 2.24 -8.52 -6.97
C VAL A 117 2.74 -9.19 -5.69
N ALA A 118 2.17 -10.31 -5.27
CA ALA A 118 2.67 -11.08 -4.14
C ALA A 118 4.04 -11.70 -4.43
N GLU A 119 4.23 -12.33 -5.60
CA GLU A 119 5.49 -12.96 -6.01
C GLU A 119 6.66 -11.95 -6.05
N TYR A 120 6.48 -10.82 -6.72
CA TYR A 120 7.49 -9.75 -6.73
C TYR A 120 7.67 -9.15 -5.33
N GLY A 121 6.58 -9.05 -4.58
CA GLY A 121 6.58 -8.56 -3.21
C GLY A 121 7.50 -9.35 -2.29
N HIS A 122 7.63 -10.67 -2.46
CA HIS A 122 8.53 -11.50 -1.63
C HIS A 122 9.98 -10.98 -1.62
N ALA A 123 10.44 -10.39 -2.72
CA ALA A 123 11.80 -9.87 -2.86
C ALA A 123 11.93 -8.36 -2.54
N ALA A 124 10.82 -7.64 -2.46
CA ALA A 124 10.82 -6.21 -2.15
C ALA A 124 10.92 -5.96 -0.63
N ASP A 125 11.43 -4.79 -0.24
CA ASP A 125 11.42 -4.34 1.15
C ASP A 125 10.11 -3.61 1.52
N LEU A 126 9.47 -2.99 0.53
CA LEU A 126 8.24 -2.21 0.67
C LEU A 126 7.42 -2.29 -0.60
N LEU A 127 6.12 -2.43 -0.48
CA LEU A 127 5.18 -2.24 -1.58
C LEU A 127 4.54 -0.85 -1.45
N VAL A 128 4.46 -0.10 -2.55
CA VAL A 128 3.72 1.17 -2.61
C VAL A 128 2.60 1.01 -3.63
N ILE A 129 1.38 0.92 -3.15
CA ILE A 129 0.21 0.60 -3.97
C ILE A 129 -0.84 1.70 -3.88
N GLY A 130 -1.45 2.03 -5.01
CA GLY A 130 -2.57 2.95 -5.07
C GLY A 130 -3.79 2.45 -4.29
N ARG A 131 -4.70 3.34 -3.97
CA ARG A 131 -5.95 2.99 -3.30
C ARG A 131 -6.84 2.13 -4.19
N PRO A 132 -7.54 1.14 -3.60
CA PRO A 132 -8.49 0.35 -4.36
C PRO A 132 -9.64 1.22 -4.89
N GLY A 133 -9.93 1.10 -6.18
CA GLY A 133 -11.01 1.79 -6.88
C GLY A 133 -11.94 0.80 -7.55
N LYS A 134 -13.19 1.25 -7.87
CA LYS A 134 -14.15 0.38 -8.58
C LYS A 134 -13.85 0.28 -10.08
N ASP A 135 -13.49 1.41 -10.71
CA ASP A 135 -13.37 1.50 -12.16
C ASP A 135 -11.94 1.86 -12.61
N GLU A 136 -11.14 2.45 -11.73
CA GLU A 136 -9.78 2.87 -12.00
C GLU A 136 -8.87 2.60 -10.80
N GLY A 137 -7.64 2.16 -11.07
CA GLY A 137 -6.63 1.86 -10.08
C GLY A 137 -6.58 0.37 -9.73
N VAL A 138 -5.97 0.07 -8.62
CA VAL A 138 -5.70 -1.29 -8.17
C VAL A 138 -6.97 -1.95 -7.64
N SER A 139 -7.14 -3.24 -7.89
CA SER A 139 -8.25 -4.01 -7.34
C SER A 139 -8.09 -4.23 -5.83
N LEU A 140 -9.20 -4.50 -5.15
CA LEU A 140 -9.15 -4.84 -3.74
C LEU A 140 -8.37 -6.15 -3.51
N ASP A 141 -8.54 -7.12 -4.41
CA ASP A 141 -7.85 -8.41 -4.36
C ASP A 141 -6.33 -8.24 -4.51
N THR A 142 -5.88 -7.26 -5.31
CA THR A 142 -4.46 -6.93 -5.44
C THR A 142 -3.89 -6.33 -4.16
N VAL A 143 -4.63 -5.42 -3.52
CA VAL A 143 -4.21 -4.86 -2.21
C VAL A 143 -4.16 -5.95 -1.14
N GLU A 144 -5.08 -6.90 -1.20
CA GLU A 144 -5.13 -8.05 -0.30
C GLU A 144 -3.94 -8.99 -0.51
N GLY A 145 -3.70 -9.44 -1.75
CA GLY A 145 -2.53 -10.25 -2.09
C GLY A 145 -1.22 -9.56 -1.70
N ALA A 146 -1.12 -8.25 -1.94
CA ALA A 146 0.03 -7.47 -1.51
C ALA A 146 0.23 -7.45 0.02
N LEU A 147 -0.85 -7.33 0.79
CA LEU A 147 -0.75 -7.22 2.25
C LEU A 147 -0.57 -8.58 2.95
N ILE A 148 -1.25 -9.62 2.45
CA ILE A 148 -1.30 -10.94 3.12
C ILE A 148 -0.26 -11.89 2.54
N ASP A 149 -0.22 -12.02 1.22
CA ASP A 149 0.56 -13.07 0.57
C ASP A 149 2.01 -12.64 0.30
N SER A 150 2.31 -11.35 0.18
CA SER A 150 3.71 -10.90 -0.02
C SER A 150 4.58 -11.03 1.23
N GLY A 151 3.99 -11.02 2.42
CA GLY A 151 4.71 -10.98 3.70
C GLY A 151 5.50 -9.68 3.93
N ARG A 152 5.21 -8.62 3.18
CA ARG A 152 5.92 -7.34 3.22
C ARG A 152 5.03 -6.18 3.65
N PRO A 153 5.61 -5.10 4.18
CA PRO A 153 4.85 -3.91 4.49
C PRO A 153 4.30 -3.26 3.21
N LEU A 154 3.09 -2.78 3.32
CA LEU A 154 2.35 -2.09 2.27
C LEU A 154 2.15 -0.63 2.65
N LEU A 155 2.64 0.30 1.83
CA LEU A 155 2.35 1.73 1.93
C LEU A 155 1.27 2.11 0.91
N ILE A 156 0.21 2.73 1.40
CA ILE A 156 -0.86 3.30 0.59
C ILE A 156 -0.76 4.83 0.70
N PRO A 157 -0.33 5.51 -0.37
CA PRO A 157 -0.21 6.96 -0.36
C PRO A 157 -1.59 7.64 -0.37
N PRO A 158 -1.68 8.91 0.03
CA PRO A 158 -2.87 9.72 -0.16
C PRO A 158 -3.11 10.01 -1.65
N ALA A 159 -4.34 10.48 -1.99
CA ALA A 159 -4.67 10.86 -3.37
C ALA A 159 -3.81 12.03 -3.87
N VAL A 160 -3.46 12.96 -2.98
CA VAL A 160 -2.48 14.02 -3.26
C VAL A 160 -1.09 13.46 -2.99
N PRO A 161 -0.14 13.54 -3.95
CA PRO A 161 1.19 12.98 -3.76
C PRO A 161 1.90 13.52 -2.53
N LEU A 162 2.71 12.68 -1.91
CA LEU A 162 3.62 13.12 -0.85
C LEU A 162 4.63 14.13 -1.40
N THR A 163 4.90 15.16 -0.63
CA THR A 163 5.96 16.15 -0.93
C THR A 163 7.23 15.90 -0.13
N ALA A 164 7.11 15.18 0.99
CA ALA A 164 8.22 14.74 1.83
C ALA A 164 7.80 13.48 2.60
N VAL A 165 8.75 12.75 3.16
CA VAL A 165 8.46 11.69 4.13
C VAL A 165 7.88 12.35 5.39
N PRO A 166 6.72 11.91 5.90
CA PRO A 166 6.14 12.49 7.10
C PRO A 166 7.09 12.38 8.31
N GLU A 167 7.25 13.48 9.01
CA GLU A 167 8.10 13.57 10.21
C GLU A 167 7.36 13.14 11.49
N THR A 168 6.03 13.03 11.43
CA THR A 168 5.20 12.50 12.51
C THR A 168 4.72 11.10 12.14
N ILE A 169 4.89 10.16 13.05
CA ILE A 169 4.39 8.78 12.90
C ILE A 169 3.21 8.59 13.87
N ALA A 170 2.04 8.28 13.33
CA ALA A 170 0.85 7.95 14.11
C ALA A 170 0.68 6.44 14.15
N ILE A 171 0.89 5.82 15.29
CA ILE A 171 0.75 4.37 15.47
C ILE A 171 -0.67 4.07 15.92
N ALA A 172 -1.48 3.49 15.04
CA ALA A 172 -2.80 2.95 15.39
C ALA A 172 -2.61 1.64 16.18
N TRP A 173 -2.65 1.75 17.50
CA TRP A 173 -2.29 0.63 18.36
C TRP A 173 -3.49 -0.17 18.84
N LYS A 174 -3.38 -1.46 18.66
CA LYS A 174 -4.13 -2.51 19.35
C LYS A 174 -3.15 -3.64 19.61
N ALA A 175 -3.10 -4.20 20.80
CA ALA A 175 -2.14 -5.25 21.15
C ALA A 175 -2.39 -6.55 20.38
N THR A 176 -1.94 -6.60 19.12
CA THR A 176 -2.07 -7.74 18.19
C THR A 176 -0.74 -8.04 17.50
N PRO A 177 -0.51 -9.27 17.04
CA PRO A 177 0.69 -9.62 16.26
C PRO A 177 0.86 -8.75 15.00
N GLN A 178 -0.23 -8.39 14.34
CA GLN A 178 -0.22 -7.56 13.14
C GLN A 178 0.24 -6.13 13.46
N ALA A 179 -0.25 -5.54 14.55
CA ALA A 179 0.22 -4.23 15.00
C ALA A 179 1.71 -4.24 15.36
N ALA A 180 2.18 -5.32 16.02
CA ALA A 180 3.60 -5.49 16.33
C ALA A 180 4.46 -5.63 15.06
N ARG A 181 4.00 -6.38 14.05
CA ARG A 181 4.67 -6.48 12.74
C ARG A 181 4.71 -5.13 12.02
N ALA A 182 3.60 -4.40 12.01
CA ALA A 182 3.53 -3.07 11.40
C ALA A 182 4.49 -2.09 12.08
N LEU A 183 4.60 -2.13 13.40
CA LEU A 183 5.56 -1.34 14.16
C LEU A 183 7.01 -1.68 13.76
N THR A 184 7.34 -2.97 13.64
CA THR A 184 8.65 -3.42 13.18
C THR A 184 8.93 -2.97 11.75
N ALA A 185 7.96 -3.10 10.86
CA ALA A 185 8.06 -2.65 9.47
C ALA A 185 8.23 -1.13 9.34
N ALA A 186 7.70 -0.37 10.29
CA ALA A 186 7.85 1.09 10.34
C ALA A 186 9.22 1.55 10.85
N SER A 187 10.11 0.66 11.31
CA SER A 187 11.42 1.03 11.88
C SER A 187 12.24 2.00 11.01
N PRO A 188 12.30 1.86 9.67
CA PRO A 188 13.02 2.83 8.83
C PRO A 188 12.43 4.25 8.92
N PHE A 189 11.12 4.37 9.05
CA PHE A 189 10.42 5.65 9.18
C PHE A 189 10.54 6.21 10.60
N LEU A 190 10.46 5.34 11.61
CA LEU A 190 10.63 5.72 13.01
C LEU A 190 12.01 6.33 13.26
N SER A 191 13.06 5.83 12.62
CA SER A 191 14.42 6.38 12.75
C SER A 191 14.57 7.79 12.17
N MET A 192 13.64 8.24 11.33
CA MET A 192 13.61 9.58 10.73
C MET A 192 12.56 10.49 11.37
N ALA A 193 11.73 9.94 12.25
CA ALA A 193 10.63 10.66 12.86
C ALA A 193 11.13 11.75 13.82
N LYS A 194 10.40 12.87 13.85
CA LYS A 194 10.57 13.92 14.86
C LYS A 194 9.58 13.78 16.01
N GLN A 195 8.47 13.08 15.80
CA GLN A 195 7.43 12.83 16.78
C GLN A 195 6.71 11.50 16.52
N ILE A 196 6.35 10.82 17.59
CA ILE A 196 5.51 9.62 17.54
C ILE A 196 4.24 9.88 18.36
N VAL A 197 3.08 9.56 17.78
CA VAL A 197 1.79 9.65 18.45
C VAL A 197 1.14 8.27 18.42
N VAL A 198 0.91 7.68 19.57
CA VAL A 198 0.18 6.42 19.70
C VAL A 198 -1.31 6.75 19.79
N LEU A 199 -2.09 6.23 18.85
CA LEU A 199 -3.53 6.41 18.77
C LEU A 199 -4.22 5.12 19.18
N ILE A 200 -4.99 5.16 20.27
CA ILE A 200 -5.75 4.02 20.79
C ILE A 200 -7.23 4.35 20.69
N VAL A 201 -7.95 3.59 19.87
CA VAL A 201 -9.40 3.76 19.72
C VAL A 201 -10.10 2.82 20.67
N ALA A 202 -10.87 3.37 21.61
CA ALA A 202 -11.67 2.58 22.54
C ALA A 202 -12.85 1.94 21.80
N GLU A 203 -12.84 0.62 21.68
CA GLU A 203 -13.95 -0.17 21.12
C GLU A 203 -14.97 -0.59 22.20
N ASP A 204 -14.54 -0.68 23.47
CA ASP A 204 -15.33 -1.07 24.64
C ASP A 204 -14.96 -0.24 25.88
N GLN A 205 -15.79 -0.36 26.95
CA GLN A 205 -15.58 0.34 28.23
C GLN A 205 -14.37 -0.15 29.05
N ARG A 206 -13.55 -1.04 28.53
CA ARG A 206 -12.31 -1.47 29.19
C ARG A 206 -11.26 -0.39 29.10
N ALA A 207 -10.62 -0.12 30.24
CA ALA A 207 -9.55 0.89 30.35
C ALA A 207 -8.35 0.50 29.46
N PRO A 208 -8.06 1.25 28.39
CA PRO A 208 -6.97 0.92 27.47
C PRO A 208 -5.59 1.39 27.99
N GLU A 209 -5.51 1.90 29.21
CA GLU A 209 -4.31 2.55 29.75
C GLU A 209 -3.14 1.58 29.88
N GLU A 210 -3.36 0.35 30.35
CA GLU A 210 -2.31 -0.65 30.52
C GLU A 210 -1.73 -1.20 29.20
N GLU A 211 -2.50 -1.15 28.11
CA GLU A 211 -2.03 -1.63 26.80
C GLU A 211 -0.96 -0.72 26.18
N ALA A 212 -0.99 0.55 26.52
CA ALA A 212 -0.05 1.54 25.99
C ALA A 212 1.29 1.53 26.72
N ASP A 213 1.32 1.20 28.01
CA ASP A 213 2.50 1.40 28.88
C ASP A 213 3.73 0.63 28.37
N ARG A 214 3.56 -0.63 27.99
CA ARG A 214 4.66 -1.46 27.45
C ARG A 214 5.15 -0.94 26.10
N LEU A 215 4.23 -0.52 25.24
CA LEU A 215 4.59 0.06 23.96
C LEU A 215 5.34 1.37 24.16
N MET A 216 4.84 2.24 25.04
CA MET A 216 5.46 3.53 25.35
C MET A 216 6.88 3.37 25.88
N ALA A 217 7.09 2.44 26.82
CA ALA A 217 8.41 2.12 27.33
C ALA A 217 9.39 1.70 26.23
N GLY A 218 8.91 0.88 25.25
CA GLY A 218 9.70 0.47 24.09
C GLY A 218 10.00 1.63 23.13
N LEU A 219 9.01 2.48 22.86
CA LEU A 219 9.15 3.61 21.93
C LEU A 219 10.07 4.72 22.47
N GLN A 220 10.18 4.88 23.79
CA GLN A 220 11.11 5.84 24.40
C GLN A 220 12.57 5.60 24.01
N TRP A 221 12.94 4.35 23.69
CA TRP A 221 14.27 4.02 23.19
C TRP A 221 14.57 4.57 21.77
N GLN A 222 13.55 5.06 21.05
CA GLN A 222 13.76 5.72 19.76
C GLN A 222 14.38 7.12 19.90
N GLY A 223 14.38 7.70 21.12
CA GLY A 223 15.00 9.00 21.38
C GLY A 223 14.22 10.20 20.84
N VAL A 224 12.96 10.03 20.46
CA VAL A 224 12.06 11.08 19.95
C VAL A 224 10.86 11.26 20.88
N PRO A 225 10.21 12.44 20.91
CA PRO A 225 8.99 12.66 21.68
C PRO A 225 7.90 11.67 21.32
N VAL A 226 7.36 10.98 22.32
CA VAL A 226 6.24 10.03 22.18
C VAL A 226 5.07 10.48 23.04
N SER A 227 3.88 10.50 22.46
CA SER A 227 2.64 10.81 23.19
C SER A 227 1.56 9.75 22.91
N VAL A 228 0.59 9.62 23.82
CA VAL A 228 -0.57 8.74 23.65
C VAL A 228 -1.83 9.58 23.58
N ARG A 229 -2.72 9.21 22.65
CA ARG A 229 -4.07 9.77 22.55
C ARG A 229 -5.10 8.65 22.58
N HIS A 230 -5.96 8.69 23.58
CA HIS A 230 -7.12 7.82 23.68
C HIS A 230 -8.29 8.45 22.93
N LEU A 231 -8.74 7.79 21.88
CA LEU A 231 -9.78 8.25 20.98
C LEU A 231 -11.10 7.54 21.33
N ARG A 232 -12.16 8.31 21.49
CA ARG A 232 -13.52 7.78 21.71
C ARG A 232 -14.38 8.13 20.50
N PRO A 233 -14.79 7.14 19.68
CA PRO A 233 -15.74 7.37 18.60
C PRO A 233 -17.07 7.87 19.19
N GLN A 234 -17.57 9.01 18.71
CA GLN A 234 -18.86 9.55 19.12
C GLN A 234 -19.90 9.33 18.02
N ALA A 235 -19.91 10.20 17.02
CA ALA A 235 -20.84 10.14 15.89
C ALA A 235 -20.21 9.51 14.64
N HIS A 236 -18.90 9.27 14.65
CA HIS A 236 -18.13 8.74 13.52
C HIS A 236 -17.68 7.31 13.77
N SER A 237 -17.30 6.60 12.71
CA SER A 237 -16.69 5.28 12.87
C SER A 237 -15.33 5.36 13.58
N ALA A 238 -14.89 4.26 14.18
CA ALA A 238 -13.58 4.16 14.80
C ALA A 238 -12.45 4.51 13.80
N ALA A 239 -12.59 4.10 12.54
CA ALA A 239 -11.66 4.41 11.47
C ALA A 239 -11.63 5.91 11.14
N ASP A 240 -12.78 6.56 11.02
CA ASP A 240 -12.85 8.01 10.75
C ASP A 240 -12.26 8.82 11.90
N THR A 241 -12.52 8.40 13.14
CA THR A 241 -11.95 9.04 14.35
C THR A 241 -10.42 8.93 14.34
N LEU A 242 -9.87 7.76 14.00
CA LEU A 242 -8.43 7.55 13.88
C LEU A 242 -7.82 8.42 12.77
N LEU A 243 -8.42 8.40 11.58
CA LEU A 243 -7.93 9.14 10.42
C LEU A 243 -7.96 10.65 10.65
N SER A 244 -9.01 11.17 11.30
CA SER A 244 -9.08 12.57 11.69
C SER A 244 -7.95 12.96 12.63
N ALA A 245 -7.72 12.15 13.68
CA ALA A 245 -6.64 12.39 14.63
C ALA A 245 -5.24 12.33 14.00
N ALA A 246 -5.04 11.42 13.03
CA ALA A 246 -3.79 11.34 12.29
C ALA A 246 -3.61 12.53 11.32
N GLY A 247 -4.69 12.98 10.69
CA GLY A 247 -4.71 14.13 9.78
C GLY A 247 -4.30 15.44 10.45
N GLU A 248 -4.64 15.64 11.73
CA GLU A 248 -4.22 16.81 12.52
C GLU A 248 -2.70 17.02 12.53
N HIS A 249 -1.94 15.95 12.35
CA HIS A 249 -0.47 15.94 12.39
C HIS A 249 0.18 15.70 11.02
N ALA A 250 -0.60 15.58 9.95
CA ALA A 250 -0.11 15.14 8.62
C ALA A 250 0.78 13.88 8.71
N ALA A 251 0.41 12.92 9.57
CA ALA A 251 1.24 11.81 10.00
C ALA A 251 1.23 10.65 8.99
N LEU A 252 2.31 9.85 8.98
CA LEU A 252 2.27 8.50 8.46
C LEU A 252 1.54 7.61 9.49
N VAL A 253 0.40 7.07 9.09
CA VAL A 253 -0.33 6.10 9.93
C VAL A 253 0.32 4.73 9.80
N VAL A 254 0.71 4.14 10.93
CA VAL A 254 1.22 2.77 11.01
C VAL A 254 0.17 1.91 11.70
N MET A 255 -0.30 0.87 11.03
CA MET A 255 -1.33 -0.02 11.57
C MET A 255 -1.17 -1.47 11.13
N GLY A 256 -1.59 -2.41 11.99
CA GLY A 256 -1.76 -3.80 11.57
C GLY A 256 -2.95 -3.95 10.63
N GLY A 257 -2.80 -4.79 9.62
CA GLY A 257 -3.91 -5.24 8.79
C GLY A 257 -4.48 -6.55 9.31
N TYR A 258 -5.80 -6.73 9.29
CA TYR A 258 -6.49 -8.01 9.57
C TYR A 258 -6.20 -8.68 10.92
N GLY A 259 -6.60 -8.05 12.01
CA GLY A 259 -6.40 -8.56 13.37
C GLY A 259 -7.30 -9.71 13.83
N HIS A 260 -8.25 -10.19 13.03
CA HIS A 260 -9.19 -11.24 13.43
C HIS A 260 -9.20 -12.37 12.41
N SER A 261 -8.90 -13.58 12.87
CA SER A 261 -9.02 -14.85 12.15
C SER A 261 -10.51 -15.17 11.89
N ARG A 262 -11.10 -14.63 10.85
CA ARG A 262 -12.37 -15.10 10.33
C ARG A 262 -12.25 -15.37 8.85
N LEU A 263 -12.25 -16.67 8.53
CA LEU A 263 -12.56 -17.31 7.24
C LEU A 263 -12.47 -16.40 5.99
N ARG A 264 -11.75 -16.88 5.00
CA ARG A 264 -11.48 -16.30 3.66
C ARG A 264 -12.65 -15.64 2.91
N GLU A 265 -13.84 -15.64 3.45
CA GLU A 265 -15.06 -15.15 2.76
C GLU A 265 -15.47 -13.71 3.11
N TRP A 266 -14.80 -13.04 4.11
CA TRP A 266 -15.09 -11.64 4.48
C TRP A 266 -13.81 -10.92 4.91
N ILE A 267 -12.91 -10.69 3.97
CA ILE A 267 -11.49 -10.45 4.23
C ILE A 267 -11.18 -9.04 4.69
N PHE A 268 -11.90 -8.04 4.26
CA PHE A 268 -11.72 -6.68 4.81
C PHE A 268 -12.69 -6.41 5.96
N GLY A 269 -12.18 -6.40 7.19
CA GLY A 269 -12.93 -5.81 8.32
C GLY A 269 -13.31 -4.36 7.97
N GLY A 270 -14.50 -3.92 8.32
CA GLY A 270 -15.01 -2.58 7.97
C GLY A 270 -14.05 -1.44 8.31
N PHE A 271 -13.26 -1.61 9.37
CA PHE A 271 -12.21 -0.65 9.77
C PHE A 271 -11.10 -0.53 8.72
N THR A 272 -10.46 -1.64 8.35
CA THR A 272 -9.35 -1.64 7.36
C THR A 272 -9.83 -1.11 6.01
N LEU A 273 -10.99 -1.57 5.54
CA LEU A 273 -11.55 -1.10 4.27
C LEU A 273 -11.87 0.40 4.30
N ARG A 274 -12.36 0.91 5.42
CA ARG A 274 -12.62 2.34 5.58
C ARG A 274 -11.33 3.15 5.54
N VAL A 275 -10.26 2.67 6.19
CA VAL A 275 -8.93 3.30 6.13
C VAL A 275 -8.40 3.29 4.71
N LEU A 276 -8.42 2.13 4.01
CA LEU A 276 -7.95 2.00 2.64
C LEU A 276 -8.62 2.97 1.66
N ARG A 277 -9.92 3.22 1.84
CA ARG A 277 -10.71 4.08 0.94
C ARG A 277 -10.72 5.55 1.32
N GLY A 278 -10.58 5.87 2.61
CA GLY A 278 -10.89 7.19 3.16
C GLY A 278 -9.72 7.97 3.74
N ALA A 279 -8.50 7.41 3.82
CA ALA A 279 -7.40 8.13 4.45
C ALA A 279 -6.82 9.23 3.53
N ASP A 280 -6.77 10.47 3.98
CA ASP A 280 -6.09 11.58 3.30
C ASP A 280 -4.61 11.69 3.71
N VAL A 281 -4.14 10.76 4.50
CA VAL A 281 -2.75 10.60 4.96
C VAL A 281 -2.17 9.28 4.46
N PRO A 282 -0.85 9.13 4.34
CA PRO A 282 -0.22 7.86 3.98
C PRO A 282 -0.44 6.82 5.08
N VAL A 283 -0.68 5.58 4.68
CA VAL A 283 -0.92 4.47 5.60
C VAL A 283 0.07 3.34 5.32
N LEU A 284 0.87 2.97 6.31
CA LEU A 284 1.75 1.81 6.31
C LEU A 284 1.08 0.67 7.06
N MET A 285 0.95 -0.46 6.41
CA MET A 285 0.30 -1.66 6.95
C MET A 285 1.22 -2.87 6.89
N ALA A 286 1.04 -3.80 7.83
CA ALA A 286 1.60 -5.15 7.76
C ALA A 286 0.60 -6.16 8.36
N HIS A 287 0.67 -7.40 7.86
CA HIS A 287 -0.17 -8.51 8.32
C HIS A 287 0.65 -9.55 9.10
#